data_efeb176c174ae0b78d8991758ee9f26a
#
_entry.id   efeb176c174ae0b78d8991758ee9f26a
#
_cell.length_a   1.000
_cell.length_b   1.000
_cell.length_c   1.000
_cell.angle_alpha   90.00
_cell.angle_beta   90.00
_cell.angle_gamma   90.00
#
_symmetry.space_group_name_H-M   'P 1'
#
loop_
_entity.id
_entity.type
_entity.pdbx_description
1 polymer ?
#
loop_
_entity_poly.entity_id
_entity_poly.type
_entity_poly.pdbx_seq_one_letter_code
_entity_poly.pdbx_strand_id
1 'polypeptide(L)'
;MWYPTIQQYSNLDTLYSSRYNNTFINQDARLNLVKQEEKYNFQVGFSVQPAYTKSVTTLFKENRDSVLAYSVVNYAPSARFDYRFSDRNFLRINYRGSTNQPSITQLQPVPDNSNPLRISLGNPKLQPEFSHRFNVNYRNTNTETFASQNASLYATYVKDDIINASWYTSTGVQYTAPINSKEGTF
;
A
#
# COMPACT_ATOMS: atom_id res chain seq x y z
N MET A 1 16.19 -31.28 5.55
CA MET A 1 16.02 -32.57 6.25
C MET A 1 16.71 -32.51 7.62
N TRP A 2 16.05 -32.94 8.69
CA TRP A 2 16.59 -32.93 10.06
C TRP A 2 17.33 -34.25 10.36
N TYR A 3 18.53 -34.14 10.88
CA TYR A 3 19.33 -35.30 11.31
C TYR A 3 19.44 -35.32 12.83
N PRO A 4 18.73 -36.22 13.53
CA PRO A 4 18.71 -36.27 15.01
C PRO A 4 20.07 -36.51 15.63
N THR A 5 20.96 -37.24 14.96
CA THR A 5 22.30 -37.56 15.42
C THR A 5 23.25 -36.38 15.53
N ILE A 6 23.07 -35.35 14.70
CA ILE A 6 23.91 -34.14 14.69
C ILE A 6 23.17 -32.91 15.19
N GLN A 7 21.90 -33.07 15.52
CA GLN A 7 20.99 -31.99 16.02
C GLN A 7 21.02 -30.71 15.20
N GLN A 8 21.23 -30.82 13.90
CA GLN A 8 21.23 -29.67 12.98
C GLN A 8 20.70 -30.03 11.59
N TYR A 9 20.26 -29.01 10.86
CA TYR A 9 19.90 -29.13 9.45
C TYR A 9 21.19 -29.11 8.62
N SER A 10 21.55 -30.20 7.96
CA SER A 10 22.80 -30.33 7.20
C SER A 10 22.59 -30.38 5.68
N ASN A 11 21.40 -30.76 5.21
CA ASN A 11 21.09 -30.85 3.80
C ASN A 11 19.89 -29.98 3.43
N LEU A 12 20.03 -29.26 2.31
CA LEU A 12 18.94 -28.52 1.72
C LEU A 12 17.98 -29.49 1.03
N ASP A 13 16.70 -29.43 1.40
CA ASP A 13 15.66 -30.13 0.66
C ASP A 13 15.32 -29.34 -0.61
N THR A 14 15.92 -29.73 -1.74
CA THR A 14 15.75 -29.03 -3.02
C THR A 14 14.34 -29.16 -3.59
N LEU A 15 13.54 -30.15 -3.12
CA LEU A 15 12.19 -30.37 -3.59
C LEU A 15 11.22 -29.27 -3.12
N TYR A 16 11.43 -28.80 -1.86
CA TYR A 16 10.55 -27.82 -1.20
C TYR A 16 11.24 -26.50 -0.86
N SER A 17 12.48 -26.31 -1.30
CA SER A 17 13.24 -25.09 -1.03
C SER A 17 13.29 -24.18 -2.25
N SER A 18 13.27 -22.87 -1.96
CA SER A 18 13.52 -21.84 -2.95
C SER A 18 14.36 -20.72 -2.34
N ARG A 19 15.07 -19.99 -3.18
CA ARG A 19 15.86 -18.83 -2.79
C ARG A 19 15.28 -17.60 -3.45
N TYR A 20 15.14 -16.53 -2.67
CA TYR A 20 14.66 -15.24 -3.14
C TYR A 20 15.77 -14.20 -3.05
N ASN A 21 15.90 -13.41 -4.10
CA ASN A 21 16.73 -12.20 -4.12
C ASN A 21 15.87 -11.04 -4.62
N ASN A 22 15.57 -10.10 -3.74
CA ASN A 22 14.71 -8.97 -4.02
C ASN A 22 15.52 -7.68 -4.01
N THR A 23 15.37 -6.89 -5.06
CA THR A 23 15.96 -5.56 -5.20
C THR A 23 14.83 -4.53 -5.27
N PHE A 24 14.89 -3.52 -4.41
CA PHE A 24 13.95 -2.39 -4.39
C PHE A 24 14.74 -1.09 -4.54
N ILE A 25 14.36 -0.29 -5.51
CA ILE A 25 14.92 1.04 -5.73
C ILE A 25 13.76 2.01 -5.73
N ASN A 26 13.74 2.94 -4.76
CA ASN A 26 12.71 3.97 -4.65
C ASN A 26 13.41 5.34 -4.66
N GLN A 27 12.89 6.25 -5.46
CA GLN A 27 13.32 7.63 -5.54
C GLN A 27 12.14 8.55 -5.20
N ASP A 28 12.37 9.72 -4.64
CA ASP A 28 11.33 10.72 -4.33
C ASP A 28 11.84 12.10 -4.76
N ALA A 29 11.14 12.69 -5.72
CA ALA A 29 11.33 14.08 -6.12
C ALA A 29 10.08 14.88 -5.73
N ARG A 30 10.24 15.88 -4.86
CA ARG A 30 9.13 16.64 -4.28
C ARG A 30 9.28 18.13 -4.52
N LEU A 31 8.18 18.76 -4.93
CA LEU A 31 8.03 20.21 -5.00
C LEU A 31 6.94 20.64 -4.02
N ASN A 32 7.22 21.66 -3.21
CA ASN A 32 6.26 22.27 -2.30
C ASN A 32 6.22 23.78 -2.53
N LEU A 33 5.03 24.31 -2.63
CA LEU A 33 4.75 25.74 -2.60
C LEU A 33 4.09 26.07 -1.27
N VAL A 34 4.65 27.05 -0.57
CA VAL A 34 4.16 27.46 0.76
C VAL A 34 3.92 28.96 0.73
N LYS A 35 2.73 29.37 1.17
CA LYS A 35 2.40 30.77 1.45
C LYS A 35 1.94 30.87 2.90
N GLN A 36 2.62 31.71 3.67
CA GLN A 36 2.31 31.94 5.08
C GLN A 36 1.98 33.41 5.30
N GLU A 37 0.83 33.64 5.88
CA GLU A 37 0.31 34.93 6.30
C GLU A 37 -0.07 34.88 7.79
N GLU A 38 -0.36 35.99 8.39
CA GLU A 38 -0.72 36.08 9.81
C GLU A 38 -1.92 35.17 10.19
N LYS A 39 -2.97 35.17 9.36
CA LYS A 39 -4.22 34.45 9.61
C LYS A 39 -4.32 33.11 8.90
N TYR A 40 -3.53 32.86 7.87
CA TYR A 40 -3.58 31.60 7.15
C TYR A 40 -2.22 31.12 6.68
N ASN A 41 -2.11 29.80 6.58
CA ASN A 41 -0.99 29.12 5.97
C ASN A 41 -1.55 28.15 4.91
N PHE A 42 -1.01 28.26 3.71
CA PHE A 42 -1.39 27.42 2.58
C PHE A 42 -0.14 26.71 2.04
N GLN A 43 -0.24 25.41 1.87
CA GLN A 43 0.83 24.59 1.29
C GLN A 43 0.23 23.65 0.26
N VAL A 44 0.84 23.59 -0.93
CA VAL A 44 0.57 22.57 -1.94
C VAL A 44 1.86 21.88 -2.30
N GLY A 45 1.85 20.57 -2.30
CA GLY A 45 2.98 19.72 -2.63
C GLY A 45 2.62 18.70 -3.69
N PHE A 46 3.59 18.36 -4.51
CA PHE A 46 3.50 17.26 -5.46
C PHE A 46 4.82 16.48 -5.42
N SER A 47 4.71 15.15 -5.26
CA SER A 47 5.86 14.26 -5.28
C SER A 47 5.69 13.25 -6.40
N VAL A 48 6.78 12.97 -7.11
CA VAL A 48 6.92 11.91 -8.10
C VAL A 48 7.89 10.90 -7.56
N GLN A 49 7.47 9.64 -7.50
CA GLN A 49 8.21 8.57 -6.82
C GLN A 49 8.40 7.39 -7.78
N PRO A 50 9.42 7.43 -8.66
CA PRO A 50 9.80 6.28 -9.45
C PRO A 50 10.24 5.12 -8.53
N ALA A 51 9.68 3.95 -8.77
CA ALA A 51 10.01 2.74 -8.03
C ALA A 51 10.30 1.59 -8.99
N TYR A 52 11.33 0.83 -8.67
CA TYR A 52 11.72 -0.38 -9.38
C TYR A 52 11.83 -1.53 -8.39
N THR A 53 11.16 -2.62 -8.73
CA THR A 53 11.20 -3.87 -7.96
C THR A 53 11.64 -4.99 -8.87
N LYS A 54 12.64 -5.77 -8.45
CA LYS A 54 13.06 -6.99 -9.11
C LYS A 54 13.11 -8.12 -8.08
N SER A 55 12.43 -9.21 -8.36
CA SER A 55 12.48 -10.44 -7.59
C SER A 55 13.01 -11.57 -8.47
N VAL A 56 14.08 -12.21 -8.04
CA VAL A 56 14.61 -13.42 -8.64
C VAL A 56 14.35 -14.57 -7.68
N THR A 57 13.54 -15.51 -8.10
CA THR A 57 13.21 -16.73 -7.35
C THR A 57 13.87 -17.91 -8.00
N THR A 58 14.83 -18.53 -7.32
CA THR A 58 15.46 -19.78 -7.78
C THR A 58 14.67 -20.95 -7.23
N LEU A 59 14.02 -21.71 -8.11
CA LEU A 59 13.30 -22.93 -7.79
C LEU A 59 14.27 -24.12 -7.93
N PHE A 60 14.74 -24.65 -6.82
CA PHE A 60 15.75 -25.73 -6.83
C PHE A 60 15.21 -27.01 -7.46
N LYS A 61 13.93 -27.31 -7.31
CA LYS A 61 13.28 -28.49 -7.93
C LYS A 61 13.36 -28.46 -9.45
N GLU A 62 13.16 -27.28 -10.05
CA GLU A 62 13.11 -27.12 -11.51
C GLU A 62 14.44 -26.65 -12.10
N ASN A 63 15.42 -26.38 -11.23
CA ASN A 63 16.70 -25.76 -11.58
C ASN A 63 16.52 -24.54 -12.50
N ARG A 64 15.55 -23.69 -12.17
CA ARG A 64 15.10 -22.56 -12.99
C ARG A 64 14.93 -21.32 -12.14
N ASP A 65 15.34 -20.18 -12.69
CA ASP A 65 15.06 -18.87 -12.12
C ASP A 65 13.76 -18.30 -12.72
N SER A 66 12.88 -17.83 -11.83
CA SER A 66 11.74 -17.00 -12.18
C SER A 66 12.08 -15.56 -11.84
N VAL A 67 12.06 -14.68 -12.84
CA VAL A 67 12.37 -13.26 -12.68
C VAL A 67 11.10 -12.45 -12.86
N LEU A 68 10.71 -11.72 -11.83
CA LEU A 68 9.68 -10.71 -11.87
C LEU A 68 10.37 -9.34 -11.78
N ALA A 69 10.22 -8.51 -12.79
CA ALA A 69 10.70 -7.12 -12.78
C ALA A 69 9.51 -6.18 -13.04
N TYR A 70 9.41 -5.14 -12.21
CA TYR A 70 8.29 -4.22 -12.22
C TYR A 70 8.79 -2.80 -11.97
N SER A 71 8.43 -1.88 -12.87
CA SER A 71 8.73 -0.45 -12.75
C SER A 71 7.43 0.34 -12.75
N VAL A 72 7.34 1.32 -11.87
CA VAL A 72 6.16 2.18 -11.78
C VAL A 72 6.56 3.56 -11.29
N VAL A 73 5.75 4.55 -11.64
CA VAL A 73 5.88 5.91 -11.14
C VAL A 73 4.68 6.20 -10.26
N ASN A 74 4.94 6.45 -8.98
CA ASN A 74 3.92 6.83 -8.02
C ASN A 74 3.82 8.34 -7.95
N TYR A 75 2.61 8.82 -7.64
CA TYR A 75 2.32 10.22 -7.47
C TYR A 75 1.75 10.46 -6.08
N ALA A 76 2.21 11.52 -5.42
CA ALA A 76 1.75 11.89 -4.09
C ALA A 76 1.45 13.40 -4.01
N PRO A 77 0.29 13.85 -4.51
CA PRO A 77 -0.17 15.21 -4.30
C PRO A 77 -0.55 15.44 -2.84
N SER A 78 -0.32 16.64 -2.35
CA SER A 78 -0.72 17.05 -1.01
C SER A 78 -1.14 18.51 -0.98
N ALA A 79 -2.11 18.81 -0.12
CA ALA A 79 -2.52 20.17 0.15
C ALA A 79 -2.82 20.34 1.63
N ARG A 80 -2.43 21.47 2.19
CA ARG A 80 -2.73 21.84 3.56
C ARG A 80 -3.16 23.29 3.60
N PHE A 81 -4.23 23.55 4.32
CA PHE A 81 -4.74 24.87 4.60
C PHE A 81 -5.02 24.99 6.08
N ASP A 82 -4.34 25.92 6.74
CA ASP A 82 -4.58 26.30 8.14
C ASP A 82 -5.15 27.71 8.14
N TYR A 83 -6.26 27.93 8.85
CA TYR A 83 -6.85 29.24 9.03
C TYR A 83 -7.06 29.51 10.52
N ARG A 84 -6.57 30.65 11.00
CA ARG A 84 -6.77 31.15 12.37
C ARG A 84 -7.85 32.22 12.36
N PHE A 85 -8.98 31.93 12.94
CA PHE A 85 -10.02 32.93 13.23
C PHE A 85 -9.59 33.83 14.39
N SER A 86 -8.93 33.23 15.40
CA SER A 86 -8.32 33.85 16.55
C SER A 86 -7.20 32.97 17.10
N ASP A 87 -6.51 33.38 18.16
CA ASP A 87 -5.47 32.57 18.82
C ASP A 87 -5.99 31.23 19.37
N ARG A 88 -7.32 31.11 19.55
CA ARG A 88 -7.98 29.96 20.15
C ARG A 88 -8.97 29.27 19.24
N ASN A 89 -9.17 29.79 18.04
CA ASN A 89 -10.09 29.25 17.05
C ASN A 89 -9.38 29.08 15.73
N PHE A 90 -9.23 27.82 15.29
CA PHE A 90 -8.58 27.50 14.03
C PHE A 90 -9.26 26.35 13.27
N LEU A 91 -9.12 26.40 11.98
CA LEU A 91 -9.52 25.37 11.04
C LEU A 91 -8.27 24.84 10.32
N ARG A 92 -8.14 23.53 10.25
CA ARG A 92 -7.10 22.84 9.45
C ARG A 92 -7.75 21.89 8.49
N ILE A 93 -7.37 22.00 7.23
CA ILE A 93 -7.78 21.09 6.16
C ILE A 93 -6.51 20.48 5.57
N ASN A 94 -6.45 19.16 5.52
CA ASN A 94 -5.36 18.43 4.89
C ASN A 94 -5.93 17.49 3.83
N TYR A 95 -5.26 17.45 2.69
CA TYR A 95 -5.45 16.45 1.66
C TYR A 95 -4.12 15.76 1.39
N ARG A 96 -4.14 14.44 1.23
CA ARG A 96 -3.00 13.65 0.79
C ARG A 96 -3.44 12.56 -0.18
N GLY A 97 -2.88 12.59 -1.39
CA GLY A 97 -2.93 11.49 -2.33
C GLY A 97 -1.70 10.60 -2.18
N SER A 98 -1.87 9.30 -2.34
CA SER A 98 -0.75 8.36 -2.38
C SER A 98 -1.06 7.18 -3.28
N THR A 99 -0.09 6.77 -4.10
CA THR A 99 -0.14 5.53 -4.87
C THR A 99 0.39 4.39 -4.00
N ASN A 100 -0.36 3.28 -3.92
CA ASN A 100 0.08 2.05 -3.26
C ASN A 100 0.22 0.95 -4.33
N GLN A 101 1.37 0.30 -4.33
CA GLN A 101 1.68 -0.75 -5.30
C GLN A 101 1.18 -2.11 -4.80
N PRO A 102 0.75 -3.00 -5.72
CA PRO A 102 0.53 -4.39 -5.36
C PRO A 102 1.83 -5.02 -4.85
N SER A 103 1.70 -5.92 -3.89
CA SER A 103 2.82 -6.69 -3.36
C SER A 103 3.34 -7.69 -4.40
N ILE A 104 4.60 -8.13 -4.25
CA ILE A 104 5.19 -9.16 -5.10
C ILE A 104 4.32 -10.43 -5.08
N THR A 105 3.84 -10.83 -3.91
CA THR A 105 2.98 -12.02 -3.74
C THR A 105 1.68 -11.89 -4.53
N GLN A 106 1.09 -10.69 -4.56
CA GLN A 106 -0.12 -10.44 -5.35
C GLN A 106 0.13 -10.46 -6.86
N LEU A 107 1.35 -10.11 -7.30
CA LEU A 107 1.73 -10.10 -8.71
C LEU A 107 2.23 -11.45 -9.22
N GLN A 108 2.76 -12.32 -8.36
CA GLN A 108 3.32 -13.59 -8.78
C GLN A 108 2.24 -14.56 -9.25
N PRO A 109 2.29 -15.06 -10.51
CA PRO A 109 1.30 -15.99 -11.04
C PRO A 109 1.54 -17.44 -10.57
N VAL A 110 2.10 -17.61 -9.36
CA VAL A 110 2.36 -18.92 -8.77
C VAL A 110 1.26 -19.26 -7.79
N PRO A 111 0.50 -20.34 -7.99
CA PRO A 111 -0.53 -20.76 -7.06
C PRO A 111 0.06 -21.16 -5.71
N ASP A 112 -0.50 -20.62 -4.64
CA ASP A 112 -0.30 -21.17 -3.30
C ASP A 112 -1.39 -22.23 -3.06
N ASN A 113 -0.96 -23.48 -3.05
CA ASN A 113 -1.77 -24.67 -2.85
C ASN A 113 -1.42 -25.41 -1.55
N SER A 114 -0.85 -24.73 -0.57
CA SER A 114 -0.56 -25.28 0.76
C SER A 114 -1.79 -25.88 1.42
N ASN A 115 -2.96 -25.33 1.10
CA ASN A 115 -4.27 -25.92 1.43
C ASN A 115 -4.97 -26.34 0.15
N PRO A 116 -5.16 -27.65 -0.11
CA PRO A 116 -5.78 -28.15 -1.34
C PRO A 116 -7.24 -27.73 -1.54
N LEU A 117 -7.93 -27.30 -0.47
CA LEU A 117 -9.31 -26.78 -0.55
C LEU A 117 -9.37 -25.26 -0.74
N ARG A 118 -8.24 -24.55 -0.61
CA ARG A 118 -8.15 -23.10 -0.77
C ARG A 118 -6.87 -22.75 -1.51
N ILE A 119 -7.00 -22.36 -2.75
CA ILE A 119 -5.87 -22.02 -3.63
C ILE A 119 -5.86 -20.51 -3.85
N SER A 120 -4.73 -19.88 -3.51
CA SER A 120 -4.51 -18.46 -3.77
C SER A 120 -3.70 -18.28 -5.05
N LEU A 121 -4.18 -17.41 -5.94
CA LEU A 121 -3.54 -17.07 -7.20
C LEU A 121 -3.03 -15.63 -7.14
N GLY A 122 -1.88 -15.35 -7.72
CA GLY A 122 -1.47 -13.98 -7.99
C GLY A 122 -2.01 -13.48 -9.33
N ASN A 123 -1.99 -12.16 -9.51
CA ASN A 123 -2.44 -11.49 -10.72
C ASN A 123 -1.39 -10.47 -11.20
N PRO A 124 -0.58 -10.79 -12.23
CA PRO A 124 0.45 -9.90 -12.74
C PRO A 124 -0.11 -8.65 -13.46
N LYS A 125 -1.43 -8.59 -13.69
CA LYS A 125 -2.10 -7.45 -14.36
C LYS A 125 -2.62 -6.40 -13.39
N LEU A 126 -2.37 -6.56 -12.09
CA LEU A 126 -2.79 -5.57 -11.09
C LEU A 126 -2.18 -4.20 -11.38
N GLN A 127 -3.02 -3.19 -11.26
CA GLN A 127 -2.63 -1.79 -11.29
C GLN A 127 -2.43 -1.28 -9.87
N PRO A 128 -1.55 -0.29 -9.64
CA PRO A 128 -1.47 0.38 -8.37
C PRO A 128 -2.80 1.05 -8.00
N GLU A 129 -3.17 0.98 -6.73
CA GLU A 129 -4.29 1.74 -6.20
C GLU A 129 -3.89 3.16 -5.85
N PHE A 130 -4.84 4.09 -5.90
CA PHE A 130 -4.63 5.47 -5.50
C PHE A 130 -5.56 5.86 -4.36
N SER A 131 -4.97 6.19 -3.20
CA SER A 131 -5.69 6.57 -2.00
C SER A 131 -5.75 8.09 -1.85
N HIS A 132 -6.96 8.62 -1.76
CA HIS A 132 -7.25 10.01 -1.40
C HIS A 132 -7.64 10.07 0.06
N ARG A 133 -6.93 10.87 0.87
CA ARG A 133 -7.22 11.06 2.28
C ARG A 133 -7.49 12.53 2.55
N PHE A 134 -8.63 12.80 3.15
CA PHE A 134 -9.06 14.12 3.59
C PHE A 134 -9.17 14.13 5.10
N ASN A 135 -8.68 15.20 5.70
CA ASN A 135 -8.79 15.42 7.12
C ASN A 135 -9.13 16.89 7.36
N VAL A 136 -10.22 17.14 8.08
CA VAL A 136 -10.65 18.47 8.49
C VAL A 136 -10.71 18.49 10.00
N ASN A 137 -10.03 19.45 10.63
CA ASN A 137 -10.04 19.65 12.06
C ASN A 137 -10.42 21.09 12.36
N TYR A 138 -11.45 21.27 13.18
CA TYR A 138 -11.85 22.54 13.74
C TYR A 138 -11.71 22.52 15.25
N ARG A 139 -11.13 23.58 15.80
CA ARG A 139 -11.02 23.78 17.24
C ARG A 139 -11.40 25.17 17.62
N ASN A 140 -12.24 25.29 18.64
CA ASN A 140 -12.61 26.54 19.28
C ASN A 140 -12.52 26.39 20.79
N THR A 141 -11.87 27.34 21.47
CA THR A 141 -11.79 27.38 22.93
C THR A 141 -12.24 28.75 23.42
N ASN A 142 -13.30 28.75 24.20
CA ASN A 142 -13.81 29.95 24.91
C ASN A 142 -13.23 29.97 26.33
N THR A 143 -12.46 31.00 26.66
CA THR A 143 -11.83 31.12 27.99
C THR A 143 -12.72 31.78 29.06
N GLU A 144 -13.77 32.45 28.66
CA GLU A 144 -14.70 33.02 29.61
C GLU A 144 -15.61 31.95 30.22
N THR A 145 -16.03 30.99 29.36
CA THR A 145 -16.86 29.86 29.77
C THR A 145 -16.08 28.58 30.04
N PHE A 146 -14.74 28.58 29.80
CA PHE A 146 -13.86 27.40 29.84
C PHE A 146 -14.34 26.25 28.94
N ALA A 147 -15.15 26.52 27.92
CA ALA A 147 -15.67 25.54 26.99
C ALA A 147 -14.68 25.34 25.81
N SER A 148 -14.42 24.10 25.47
CA SER A 148 -13.64 23.72 24.26
C SER A 148 -14.49 22.85 23.36
N GLN A 149 -14.53 23.22 22.08
CA GLN A 149 -15.21 22.49 21.02
C GLN A 149 -14.17 21.99 20.02
N ASN A 150 -14.21 20.71 19.72
CA ASN A 150 -13.35 20.11 18.70
C ASN A 150 -14.23 19.28 17.75
N ALA A 151 -14.05 19.48 16.45
CA ALA A 151 -14.69 18.68 15.43
C ALA A 151 -13.63 18.15 14.46
N SER A 152 -13.72 16.87 14.13
CA SER A 152 -12.81 16.22 13.16
C SER A 152 -13.62 15.42 12.17
N LEU A 153 -13.29 15.58 10.89
CA LEU A 153 -13.84 14.80 9.79
C LEU A 153 -12.70 14.11 9.04
N TYR A 154 -12.82 12.81 8.86
CA TYR A 154 -11.90 11.99 8.08
C TYR A 154 -12.67 11.33 6.95
N ALA A 155 -12.11 11.39 5.75
CA ALA A 155 -12.64 10.67 4.61
C ALA A 155 -11.46 10.04 3.84
N THR A 156 -11.63 8.79 3.44
CA THR A 156 -10.68 8.08 2.58
C THR A 156 -11.44 7.50 1.41
N TYR A 157 -10.94 7.75 0.20
CA TYR A 157 -11.43 7.14 -1.02
C TYR A 157 -10.26 6.46 -1.73
N VAL A 158 -10.41 5.17 -2.06
CA VAL A 158 -9.37 4.38 -2.77
C VAL A 158 -9.89 4.08 -4.17
N LYS A 159 -9.20 4.62 -5.17
CA LYS A 159 -9.44 4.31 -6.58
C LYS A 159 -8.61 3.09 -6.98
N ASP A 160 -9.18 2.22 -7.83
CA ASP A 160 -8.56 0.97 -8.31
C ASP A 160 -8.12 0.06 -7.16
N ASP A 161 -8.90 0.06 -6.04
CA ASP A 161 -8.63 -0.71 -4.82
C ASP A 161 -8.39 -2.19 -5.13
N ILE A 162 -7.36 -2.77 -4.50
CA ILE A 162 -6.98 -4.17 -4.71
C ILE A 162 -7.75 -5.04 -3.72
N ILE A 163 -8.79 -5.67 -4.21
CA ILE A 163 -9.66 -6.57 -3.45
C ILE A 163 -9.43 -8.03 -3.84
N ASN A 164 -9.74 -8.97 -2.95
CA ASN A 164 -9.69 -10.39 -3.24
C ASN A 164 -11.03 -10.89 -3.77
N ALA A 165 -11.05 -11.34 -5.03
CA ALA A 165 -12.16 -12.07 -5.60
C ALA A 165 -12.02 -13.56 -5.26
N SER A 166 -13.13 -14.19 -4.86
CA SER A 166 -13.17 -15.62 -4.55
C SER A 166 -14.27 -16.32 -5.33
N TRP A 167 -13.99 -17.53 -5.79
CA TRP A 167 -14.97 -18.39 -6.47
C TRP A 167 -14.73 -19.85 -6.10
N TYR A 168 -15.74 -20.69 -6.33
CA TYR A 168 -15.69 -22.12 -6.03
C TYR A 168 -15.77 -22.94 -7.32
N THR A 169 -15.02 -24.04 -7.36
CA THR A 169 -15.16 -25.04 -8.40
C THR A 169 -16.36 -25.97 -8.09
N SER A 170 -16.78 -26.77 -9.08
CA SER A 170 -17.78 -27.80 -8.89
C SER A 170 -17.38 -28.87 -7.85
N THR A 171 -16.07 -28.99 -7.59
CA THR A 171 -15.51 -29.91 -6.58
C THR A 171 -15.38 -29.30 -5.19
N GLY A 172 -15.88 -28.06 -4.99
CA GLY A 172 -15.86 -27.37 -3.69
C GLY A 172 -14.52 -26.69 -3.33
N VAL A 173 -13.54 -26.68 -4.21
CA VAL A 173 -12.27 -25.96 -4.00
C VAL A 173 -12.48 -24.47 -4.16
N GLN A 174 -12.09 -23.68 -3.17
CA GLN A 174 -12.10 -22.23 -3.21
C GLN A 174 -10.84 -21.69 -3.89
N TYR A 175 -11.02 -20.85 -4.89
CA TYR A 175 -9.96 -20.04 -5.47
C TYR A 175 -10.10 -18.61 -5.03
N THR A 176 -8.98 -17.94 -4.77
CA THR A 176 -8.91 -16.51 -4.44
C THR A 176 -7.84 -15.84 -5.29
N ALA A 177 -8.17 -14.69 -5.88
CA ALA A 177 -7.21 -13.89 -6.63
C ALA A 177 -7.43 -12.40 -6.39
N PRO A 178 -6.35 -11.58 -6.29
CA PRO A 178 -6.47 -10.14 -6.20
C PRO A 178 -6.87 -9.55 -7.56
N ILE A 179 -7.79 -8.59 -7.52
CA ILE A 179 -8.25 -7.81 -8.68
C ILE A 179 -8.38 -6.35 -8.29
N ASN A 180 -8.25 -5.44 -9.27
CA ASN A 180 -8.62 -4.05 -9.02
C ASN A 180 -10.14 -3.89 -9.09
N SER A 181 -10.72 -3.26 -8.08
CA SER A 181 -12.13 -2.86 -8.08
C SER A 181 -12.35 -1.79 -9.15
N LYS A 182 -13.42 -1.93 -9.96
CA LYS A 182 -13.81 -0.89 -10.93
C LYS A 182 -14.45 0.32 -10.26
N GLU A 183 -15.02 0.11 -9.09
CA GLU A 183 -15.64 1.14 -8.25
C GLU A 183 -14.69 1.40 -7.09
N GLY A 184 -14.41 2.67 -6.82
CA GLY A 184 -13.56 3.02 -5.67
C GLY A 184 -14.25 2.65 -4.35
N THR A 185 -13.46 2.49 -3.30
CA THR A 185 -13.92 2.17 -1.94
C THR A 185 -13.81 3.40 -1.04
N PHE A 186 -14.83 3.65 -0.20
CA PHE A 186 -14.88 4.74 0.79
C PHE A 186 -14.66 4.21 2.19
#